data_88ce260dc0531c4ecba44cbbe4c672d9
#
_entry.id   88ce260dc0531c4ecba44cbbe4c672d9
#
_cell.length_a   1.000
_cell.length_b   1.000
_cell.length_c   1.000
_cell.angle_alpha   90.00
_cell.angle_beta   90.00
_cell.angle_gamma   90.00
#
_symmetry.space_group_name_H-M   'P 1'
#
loop_
_entity.id
_entity.type
_entity.pdbx_description
1 polymer ?
#
loop_
_entity_poly.entity_id
_entity_poly.type
_entity_poly.pdbx_seq_one_letter_code
_entity_poly.pdbx_strand_id
1 'polypeptide(L)'
;MASQLVRLNTVASNLANAGTISGSKEEAYRSLKPVFATQFSNAIERNGVSTVDVVGIEAITRDPERVFMPNHPSADGDGYVYRAAVDENEEMIEMVEASRQYQNNVEVISTLRGLMMRTINMGK
;
A
#
# COMPACT_ATOMS: atom_id res chain seq x y z
N MET A 1 -5.54 10.98 4.52
CA MET A 1 -6.38 9.78 4.75
C MET A 1 -6.51 8.90 3.52
N ALA A 2 -6.89 9.45 2.37
CA ALA A 2 -7.06 8.67 1.15
C ALA A 2 -5.77 7.93 0.73
N SER A 3 -4.61 8.56 0.86
CA SER A 3 -3.31 7.96 0.56
C SER A 3 -3.01 6.73 1.44
N GLN A 4 -3.41 6.76 2.72
CA GLN A 4 -3.21 5.64 3.62
C GLN A 4 -4.15 4.48 3.30
N LEU A 5 -5.37 4.76 2.83
CA LEU A 5 -6.30 3.73 2.37
C LEU A 5 -5.75 3.01 1.13
N VAL A 6 -5.20 3.76 0.17
CA VAL A 6 -4.55 3.17 -1.01
C VAL A 6 -3.38 2.28 -0.58
N ARG A 7 -2.56 2.76 0.36
CA ARG A 7 -1.44 2.00 0.89
C ARG A 7 -1.90 0.70 1.56
N LEU A 8 -2.94 0.77 2.41
CA LEU A 8 -3.52 -0.40 3.06
C LEU A 8 -4.06 -1.41 2.04
N ASN A 9 -4.78 -0.94 1.02
CA ASN A 9 -5.32 -1.81 -0.04
C ASN A 9 -4.19 -2.48 -0.83
N THR A 10 -3.13 -1.74 -1.13
CA THR A 10 -1.97 -2.27 -1.86
C THR A 10 -1.25 -3.33 -1.05
N VAL A 11 -1.01 -3.08 0.24
CA VAL A 11 -0.37 -4.04 1.14
C VAL A 11 -1.24 -5.28 1.31
N ALA A 12 -2.55 -5.11 1.47
CA ALA A 12 -3.49 -6.23 1.58
C ALA A 12 -3.47 -7.10 0.31
N SER A 13 -3.40 -6.48 -0.87
CA SER A 13 -3.27 -7.20 -2.13
C SER A 13 -1.96 -7.98 -2.20
N ASN A 14 -0.85 -7.36 -1.78
CA ASN A 14 0.45 -8.03 -1.75
C ASN A 14 0.44 -9.23 -0.83
N LEU A 15 -0.13 -9.10 0.37
CA LEU A 15 -0.23 -10.21 1.33
C LEU A 15 -1.14 -11.33 0.82
N ALA A 16 -2.27 -10.98 0.21
CA ALA A 16 -3.20 -11.95 -0.35
C ALA A 16 -2.55 -12.78 -1.46
N ASN A 17 -1.64 -12.19 -2.22
CA ASN A 17 -0.95 -12.84 -3.34
C ASN A 17 0.45 -13.35 -3.00
N ALA A 18 0.90 -13.20 -1.75
CA ALA A 18 2.26 -13.59 -1.34
C ALA A 18 2.54 -15.08 -1.51
N GLY A 19 1.52 -15.91 -1.39
CA GLY A 19 1.64 -17.37 -1.56
C GLY A 19 1.36 -17.86 -2.96
N THR A 20 1.11 -16.99 -3.94
CA THR A 20 0.79 -17.41 -5.31
C THR A 20 2.01 -18.00 -6.01
N ILE A 21 1.74 -18.99 -6.86
CA ILE A 21 2.76 -19.72 -7.61
C ILE A 21 2.43 -19.63 -9.09
N SER A 22 3.43 -19.33 -9.91
CA SER A 22 3.28 -19.19 -11.35
C SER A 22 4.26 -20.08 -12.09
N GLY A 23 3.95 -20.38 -13.34
CA GLY A 23 4.80 -21.22 -14.19
C GLY A 23 5.95 -20.49 -14.84
N SER A 24 5.95 -19.15 -14.83
CA SER A 24 7.00 -18.35 -15.41
C SER A 24 7.32 -17.14 -14.55
N LYS A 25 8.52 -16.62 -14.73
CA LYS A 25 8.98 -15.42 -14.03
C LYS A 25 8.13 -14.20 -14.37
N GLU A 26 7.67 -14.10 -15.60
CA GLU A 26 6.86 -12.98 -16.09
C GLU A 26 5.45 -13.00 -15.51
N GLU A 27 4.90 -14.18 -15.23
CA GLU A 27 3.56 -14.36 -14.68
C GLU A 27 3.52 -14.25 -13.17
N ALA A 28 4.68 -14.38 -12.50
CA ALA A 28 4.74 -14.33 -11.05
C ALA A 28 4.31 -12.95 -10.53
N TYR A 29 3.51 -12.96 -9.45
CA TYR A 29 3.05 -11.74 -8.81
C TYR A 29 4.24 -10.97 -8.25
N ARG A 30 4.23 -9.66 -8.41
CA ARG A 30 5.23 -8.76 -7.85
C ARG A 30 4.57 -7.79 -6.88
N SER A 31 5.27 -7.49 -5.81
CA SER A 31 4.81 -6.53 -4.82
C SER A 31 4.52 -5.18 -5.47
N LEU A 32 3.34 -4.63 -5.18
CA LEU A 32 2.92 -3.32 -5.67
C LEU A 32 3.19 -2.27 -4.61
N LYS A 33 3.59 -1.08 -5.04
CA LYS A 33 3.73 0.08 -4.16
C LYS A 33 3.03 1.29 -4.77
N PRO A 34 2.27 2.05 -3.99
CA PRO A 34 1.72 3.30 -4.47
C PRO A 34 2.84 4.33 -4.62
N VAL A 35 2.76 5.13 -5.67
CA VAL A 35 3.68 6.24 -5.90
C VAL A 35 2.96 7.52 -5.50
N PHE A 36 3.55 8.26 -4.57
CA PHE A 36 3.00 9.51 -4.06
C PHE A 36 3.76 10.69 -4.65
N ALA A 37 3.04 11.76 -4.94
CA ALA A 37 3.62 13.02 -5.36
C ALA A 37 3.01 14.15 -4.57
N THR A 38 3.84 15.09 -4.14
CA THR A 38 3.39 16.31 -3.50
C THR A 38 2.91 17.27 -4.56
N GLN A 39 1.66 17.73 -4.46
CA GLN A 39 1.11 18.72 -5.36
C GLN A 39 1.14 20.09 -4.73
N PHE A 40 1.67 21.06 -5.46
CA PHE A 40 1.64 22.47 -5.10
C PHE A 40 0.68 23.17 -6.05
N SER A 41 -0.37 23.78 -5.50
CA SER A 41 -1.22 24.68 -6.27
C SER A 41 -0.85 26.13 -5.94
N ASN A 42 -1.18 27.05 -6.84
CA ASN A 42 -0.91 28.47 -6.62
C ASN A 42 -1.54 29.01 -5.34
N ALA A 43 -2.65 28.43 -4.91
CA ALA A 43 -3.29 28.78 -3.63
C ALA A 43 -2.49 28.24 -2.44
N ILE A 44 -1.82 27.12 -2.62
CA ILE A 44 -1.03 26.46 -1.58
C ILE A 44 0.31 27.19 -1.39
N GLU A 45 0.91 27.69 -2.46
CA GLU A 45 2.13 28.50 -2.37
C GLU A 45 1.95 29.71 -1.45
N ARG A 46 0.77 30.31 -1.49
CA ARG A 46 0.44 31.44 -0.61
C ARG A 46 0.27 31.04 0.84
N ASN A 47 -0.21 29.82 1.09
CA ASN A 47 -0.54 29.34 2.43
C ASN A 47 0.50 28.39 3.01
N GLY A 48 1.51 27.98 2.22
CA GLY A 48 2.56 27.05 2.65
C GLY A 48 2.08 25.63 2.93
N VAL A 49 0.91 25.26 2.41
CA VAL A 49 0.32 23.93 2.60
C VAL A 49 0.47 23.12 1.31
N SER A 50 0.94 21.90 1.44
CA SER A 50 1.05 20.97 0.32
C SER A 50 0.21 19.72 0.60
N THR A 51 -0.36 19.13 -0.46
CA THR A 51 -1.10 17.88 -0.37
C THR A 51 -0.33 16.78 -1.07
N VAL A 52 -0.49 15.55 -0.57
CA VAL A 52 0.13 14.36 -1.15
C VAL A 52 -0.95 13.56 -1.87
N ASP A 53 -0.78 13.35 -3.18
CA ASP A 53 -1.70 12.58 -3.98
C ASP A 53 -1.01 11.31 -4.50
N VAL A 54 -1.83 10.26 -4.71
CA VAL A 54 -1.37 9.04 -5.34
C VAL A 54 -1.31 9.25 -6.85
N VAL A 55 -0.10 9.20 -7.41
CA VAL A 55 0.14 9.36 -8.85
C VAL A 55 -0.11 8.06 -9.59
N GLY A 56 0.15 6.92 -8.95
CA GLY A 56 -0.03 5.62 -9.56
C GLY A 56 0.41 4.49 -8.64
N ILE A 57 0.33 3.30 -9.16
CA ILE A 57 0.79 2.09 -8.46
C ILE A 57 1.82 1.41 -9.36
N GLU A 58 3.00 1.14 -8.82
CA GLU A 58 4.09 0.50 -9.56
C GLU A 58 4.44 -0.85 -8.95
N ALA A 59 4.81 -1.80 -9.80
CA ALA A 59 5.35 -3.08 -9.37
C ALA A 59 6.84 -2.92 -9.02
N ILE A 60 7.26 -3.54 -7.91
CA ILE A 60 8.67 -3.54 -7.51
C ILE A 60 9.46 -4.47 -8.45
N THR A 61 10.68 -4.05 -8.81
CA THR A 61 11.59 -4.83 -9.66
C THR A 61 12.37 -5.88 -8.87
N ARG A 62 11.69 -6.65 -8.02
CA ARG A 62 12.28 -7.78 -7.31
C ARG A 62 12.03 -9.05 -8.11
N ASP A 63 13.06 -9.88 -8.27
CA ASP A 63 12.92 -11.14 -8.98
C ASP A 63 12.14 -12.16 -8.14
N PRO A 64 11.17 -12.89 -8.77
CA PRO A 64 10.48 -13.97 -8.09
C PRO A 64 11.43 -15.09 -7.69
N GLU A 65 11.14 -15.73 -6.56
CA GLU A 65 11.91 -16.88 -6.10
C GLU A 65 11.59 -18.12 -6.94
N ARG A 66 12.62 -18.80 -7.42
CA ARG A 66 12.50 -20.03 -8.17
C ARG A 66 12.58 -21.22 -7.21
N VAL A 67 11.54 -22.06 -7.20
CA VAL A 67 11.44 -23.20 -6.29
C VAL A 67 11.24 -24.48 -7.11
N PHE A 68 11.95 -25.53 -6.75
CA PHE A 68 11.82 -26.84 -7.41
C PHE A 68 10.60 -27.59 -6.86
N MET A 69 9.57 -27.68 -7.68
CA MET A 69 8.33 -28.42 -7.38
C MET A 69 7.87 -29.18 -8.64
N PRO A 70 8.50 -30.29 -8.99
CA PRO A 70 8.21 -30.96 -10.26
C PRO A 70 6.79 -31.51 -10.37
N ASN A 71 6.15 -31.80 -9.23
CA ASN A 71 4.78 -32.31 -9.19
C ASN A 71 3.70 -31.25 -9.20
N HIS A 72 4.09 -29.96 -9.20
CA HIS A 72 3.14 -28.87 -9.20
C HIS A 72 2.51 -28.70 -10.59
N PRO A 73 1.18 -28.47 -10.70
CA PRO A 73 0.53 -28.30 -12.00
C PRO A 73 1.09 -27.15 -12.84
N SER A 74 1.65 -26.12 -12.19
CA SER A 74 2.23 -24.95 -12.85
C SER A 74 3.74 -25.06 -13.07
N ALA A 75 4.35 -26.21 -12.75
CA ALA A 75 5.79 -26.41 -12.94
C ALA A 75 6.17 -26.30 -14.42
N ASP A 76 7.32 -25.65 -14.70
CA ASP A 76 7.86 -25.57 -16.05
C ASP A 76 8.47 -26.91 -16.51
N GLY A 77 9.05 -26.94 -17.71
CA GLY A 77 9.67 -28.16 -18.26
C GLY A 77 10.82 -28.70 -17.42
N ASP A 78 11.45 -27.88 -16.62
CA ASP A 78 12.55 -28.25 -15.72
C ASP A 78 12.08 -28.59 -14.30
N GLY A 79 10.78 -28.49 -14.01
CA GLY A 79 10.19 -28.80 -12.73
C GLY A 79 10.24 -27.66 -11.72
N TYR A 80 10.42 -26.44 -12.17
CA TYR A 80 10.47 -25.26 -11.31
C TYR A 80 9.20 -24.43 -11.39
N VAL A 81 8.86 -23.81 -10.27
CA VAL A 81 7.79 -22.82 -10.17
C VAL A 81 8.37 -21.53 -9.65
N TYR A 82 7.65 -20.43 -9.86
CA TYR A 82 8.04 -19.10 -9.39
C TYR A 82 7.04 -18.63 -8.34
N ARG A 83 7.56 -18.31 -7.17
CA ARG A 83 6.76 -17.74 -6.08
C ARG A 83 6.61 -16.25 -6.28
N ALA A 84 5.51 -15.69 -5.75
CA ALA A 84 5.30 -14.25 -5.78
C ALA A 84 6.50 -13.50 -5.19
N ALA A 85 6.90 -12.41 -5.85
CA ALA A 85 8.00 -11.56 -5.40
C ALA A 85 7.50 -10.61 -4.31
N VAL A 86 7.11 -11.18 -3.16
CA VAL A 86 6.57 -10.46 -2.00
C VAL A 86 7.27 -10.95 -0.75
N ASP A 87 7.80 -10.02 0.04
CA ASP A 87 8.30 -10.30 1.38
C ASP A 87 7.16 -10.12 2.38
N GLU A 88 6.62 -11.22 2.90
CA GLU A 88 5.48 -11.20 3.81
C GLU A 88 5.76 -10.40 5.08
N ASN A 89 6.97 -10.52 5.63
CA ASN A 89 7.34 -9.80 6.85
C ASN A 89 7.36 -8.30 6.63
N GLU A 90 7.92 -7.86 5.51
CA GLU A 90 7.96 -6.46 5.12
C GLU A 90 6.54 -5.91 4.92
N GLU A 91 5.69 -6.66 4.24
CA GLU A 91 4.30 -6.26 3.99
C GLU A 91 3.48 -6.20 5.29
N MET A 92 3.71 -7.11 6.23
CA MET A 92 3.03 -7.08 7.53
C MET A 92 3.43 -5.85 8.34
N ILE A 93 4.71 -5.47 8.32
CA ILE A 93 5.20 -4.25 8.97
C ILE A 93 4.56 -3.01 8.32
N GLU A 94 4.51 -2.97 7.00
CA GLU A 94 3.86 -1.90 6.23
C GLU A 94 2.38 -1.79 6.57
N MET A 95 1.69 -2.92 6.71
CA MET A 95 0.28 -2.94 7.08
C MET A 95 0.03 -2.35 8.46
N VAL A 96 0.83 -2.75 9.44
CA VAL A 96 0.72 -2.22 10.81
C VAL A 96 0.98 -0.72 10.83
N GLU A 97 2.03 -0.27 10.14
CA GLU A 97 2.38 1.14 10.07
C GLU A 97 1.29 1.97 9.38
N ALA A 98 0.82 1.52 8.22
CA ALA A 98 -0.25 2.22 7.49
C ALA A 98 -1.56 2.25 8.28
N SER A 99 -1.88 1.16 8.99
CA SER A 99 -3.05 1.08 9.85
C SER A 99 -2.97 2.08 11.01
N ARG A 100 -1.80 2.19 11.64
CA ARG A 100 -1.57 3.18 12.71
C ARG A 100 -1.73 4.61 12.21
N GLN A 101 -1.14 4.92 11.06
CA GLN A 101 -1.24 6.26 10.47
C GLN A 101 -2.69 6.60 10.12
N TYR A 102 -3.43 5.64 9.59
CA TYR A 102 -4.85 5.81 9.28
C TYR A 102 -5.66 6.08 10.55
N GLN A 103 -5.45 5.30 11.61
CA GLN A 103 -6.13 5.47 12.90
C GLN A 103 -5.79 6.83 13.52
N ASN A 104 -4.53 7.25 13.46
CA ASN A 104 -4.11 8.57 13.96
C ASN A 104 -4.82 9.69 13.20
N ASN A 105 -4.94 9.57 11.88
CA ASN A 105 -5.64 10.56 11.06
C ASN A 105 -7.12 10.64 11.41
N VAL A 106 -7.78 9.50 11.62
CA VAL A 106 -9.18 9.44 12.04
C VAL A 106 -9.35 10.09 13.41
N GLU A 107 -8.46 9.80 14.35
CA GLU A 107 -8.50 10.37 15.70
C GLU A 107 -8.32 11.89 15.69
N VAL A 108 -7.37 12.39 14.89
CA VAL A 108 -7.15 13.83 14.72
C VAL A 108 -8.40 14.51 14.16
N ILE A 109 -9.01 13.93 13.13
CA ILE A 109 -10.24 14.49 12.53
C ILE A 109 -11.38 14.48 13.54
N SER A 110 -11.53 13.41 14.30
CA SER A 110 -12.55 13.31 15.35
C SER A 110 -12.35 14.37 16.43
N THR A 111 -11.10 14.59 16.86
CA THR A 111 -10.75 15.63 17.84
C THR A 111 -11.05 17.02 17.30
N LEU A 112 -10.66 17.32 16.07
CA LEU A 112 -10.93 18.60 15.42
C LEU A 112 -12.44 18.86 15.31
N ARG A 113 -13.19 17.84 14.93
CA ARG A 113 -14.65 17.93 14.84
C ARG A 113 -15.28 18.23 16.21
N GLY A 114 -14.79 17.57 17.26
CA GLY A 114 -15.22 17.83 18.63
C GLY A 114 -14.92 19.27 19.08
N LEU A 115 -13.75 19.79 18.76
CA LEU A 115 -13.37 21.16 19.08
C LEU A 115 -14.24 22.17 18.32
N MET A 116 -14.51 21.91 17.04
CA MET A 116 -15.39 22.76 16.23
C MET A 116 -16.80 22.80 16.79
N MET A 117 -17.34 21.68 17.21
CA MET A 117 -18.67 21.60 17.84
C MET A 117 -18.74 22.40 19.14
N ARG A 118 -17.70 22.31 19.98
CA ARG A 118 -17.60 23.12 21.21
C ARG A 118 -17.55 24.60 20.92
N THR A 119 -16.78 25.01 19.90
CA THR A 119 -16.67 26.40 19.49
C THR A 119 -18.03 26.93 19.03
N ILE A 120 -18.78 26.18 18.26
CA ILE A 120 -20.13 26.55 17.80
C ILE A 120 -21.08 26.67 18.99
N ASN A 121 -21.04 25.76 19.94
CA ASN A 121 -21.90 25.80 21.13
C ASN A 121 -21.55 26.97 22.06
N MET A 122 -20.28 27.35 22.12
CA MET A 122 -19.85 28.50 22.93
C MET A 122 -20.21 29.83 22.29
N GLY A 123 -20.40 29.86 20.97
CA GLY A 123 -20.78 31.05 20.23
C GLY A 123 -22.27 31.40 20.25
N LYS A 124 -23.06 30.60 20.94
CA LYS A 124 -24.51 30.86 21.07
C LYS A 124 -24.84 31.60 22.37
#